data_854ee7c6d6eeb3d92a76633a843cf120
#
_entry.id   854ee7c6d6eeb3d92a76633a843cf120
#
_cell.length_a   1.000
_cell.length_b   1.000
_cell.length_c   1.000
_cell.angle_alpha   90.00
_cell.angle_beta   90.00
_cell.angle_gamma   90.00
#
_symmetry.space_group_name_H-M   'P 1'
#
loop_
_entity.id
_entity.type
_entity.pdbx_description
1 polymer ?
#
loop_
_entity_poly.entity_id
_entity_poly.type
_entity_poly.pdbx_seq_one_letter_code
_entity_poly.pdbx_strand_id
1 'polypeptide(L)'
;MSVLQAFLHPVTTEETKDIIISKRFVDEDGNPVLFTIRTITQERNNKLMKANTRSKVVNGQRVELFDNAGYTNSLIIACTVQPDFEDEEMCKAYGCVDPKSVPEKMLYGGEYSTLAQEILQFNGFDSDRKVRDE
;
A
#
# COMPACT_ATOMS: atom_id res chain seq x y z
N MET A 1 9.23 35.51 3.79
CA MET A 1 9.63 34.09 3.84
C MET A 1 10.29 33.69 2.53
N SER A 2 11.39 33.02 2.59
CA SER A 2 12.08 32.59 1.37
C SER A 2 11.43 31.31 0.83
N VAL A 3 11.63 31.08 -0.47
CA VAL A 3 11.13 29.84 -1.12
C VAL A 3 11.73 28.61 -0.45
N LEU A 4 12.99 28.71 -0.03
CA LEU A 4 13.65 27.59 0.67
C LEU A 4 12.89 27.17 1.92
N GLN A 5 12.37 28.12 2.68
CA GLN A 5 11.62 27.82 3.91
C GLN A 5 10.40 26.96 3.63
N ALA A 6 9.74 27.18 2.49
CA ALA A 6 8.59 26.38 2.11
C ALA A 6 8.96 24.90 1.91
N PHE A 7 10.14 24.64 1.38
CA PHE A 7 10.62 23.25 1.18
C PHE A 7 11.13 22.62 2.48
N LEU A 8 11.67 23.42 3.38
CA LEU A 8 12.15 22.91 4.67
C LEU A 8 11.01 22.62 5.63
N HIS A 9 9.90 23.33 5.49
CA HIS A 9 8.76 23.24 6.40
C HIS A 9 7.46 23.05 5.62
N PRO A 10 7.26 21.84 5.01
CA PRO A 10 6.01 21.60 4.26
C PRO A 10 4.80 21.70 5.20
N VAL A 11 3.68 22.13 4.65
CA VAL A 11 2.44 22.31 5.41
C VAL A 11 1.97 20.98 6.01
N THR A 12 2.11 19.89 5.25
CA THR A 12 1.67 18.57 5.68
C THR A 12 2.83 17.60 5.58
N THR A 13 3.13 16.91 6.68
CA THR A 13 4.20 15.90 6.72
C THR A 13 3.65 14.48 6.70
N GLU A 14 2.39 14.31 7.08
CA GLU A 14 1.71 13.03 7.01
C GLU A 14 0.31 13.26 6.44
N GLU A 15 -0.05 12.46 5.46
CA GLU A 15 -1.39 12.49 4.90
C GLU A 15 -2.04 11.14 5.09
N THR A 16 -3.27 11.14 5.59
CA THR A 16 -4.08 9.95 5.72
C THR A 16 -5.46 10.20 5.12
N LYS A 17 -6.12 9.12 4.74
CA LYS A 17 -7.46 9.17 4.18
C LYS A 17 -8.24 7.96 4.69
N ASP A 18 -9.47 8.20 5.13
CA ASP A 18 -10.37 7.14 5.56
C ASP A 18 -11.28 6.78 4.40
N ILE A 19 -11.40 5.47 4.14
CA ILE A 19 -12.20 4.98 3.02
C ILE A 19 -13.00 3.76 3.47
N ILE A 20 -14.13 3.54 2.82
CA ILE A 20 -14.93 2.33 3.01
C ILE A 20 -14.52 1.34 1.91
N ILE A 21 -13.94 0.22 2.30
CA ILE A 21 -13.55 -0.84 1.37
C ILE A 21 -14.62 -1.92 1.31
N SER A 22 -15.22 -2.23 2.45
CA SER A 22 -16.19 -3.32 2.53
C SER A 22 -17.18 -3.09 3.65
N LYS A 23 -18.41 -3.53 3.42
CA LYS A 23 -19.46 -3.53 4.45
C LYS A 23 -19.42 -4.79 5.29
N ARG A 24 -18.48 -5.71 5.02
CA ARG A 24 -18.33 -6.95 5.80
C ARG A 24 -17.69 -6.71 7.16
N PHE A 25 -16.92 -5.63 7.30
CA PHE A 25 -16.24 -5.31 8.53
C PHE A 25 -17.01 -4.21 9.24
N VAL A 26 -17.70 -4.59 10.30
CA VAL A 26 -18.57 -3.68 11.04
C VAL A 26 -18.16 -3.63 12.51
N ASP A 27 -18.46 -2.52 13.15
CA ASP A 27 -18.23 -2.35 14.57
C ASP A 27 -19.40 -2.94 15.38
N GLU A 28 -19.38 -2.74 16.70
CA GLU A 28 -20.39 -3.27 17.59
C GLU A 28 -21.80 -2.72 17.30
N ASP A 29 -21.87 -1.53 16.70
CA ASP A 29 -23.14 -0.90 16.36
C ASP A 29 -23.60 -1.25 14.94
N GLY A 30 -22.83 -2.09 14.24
CA GLY A 30 -23.18 -2.51 12.90
C GLY A 30 -22.77 -1.53 11.81
N ASN A 31 -21.98 -0.52 12.15
CA ASN A 31 -21.49 0.45 11.17
C ASN A 31 -20.19 -0.04 10.51
N PRO A 32 -20.02 0.21 9.20
CA PRO A 32 -18.78 -0.19 8.52
C PRO A 32 -17.56 0.46 9.16
N VAL A 33 -16.52 -0.34 9.40
CA VAL A 33 -15.25 0.17 9.91
C VAL A 33 -14.44 0.69 8.72
N LEU A 34 -13.94 1.91 8.85
CA LEU A 34 -13.18 2.54 7.78
C LEU A 34 -11.76 1.98 7.72
N PHE A 35 -11.26 1.87 6.49
CA PHE A 35 -9.84 1.64 6.28
C PHE A 35 -9.18 3.01 6.25
N THR A 36 -8.03 3.13 6.89
CA THR A 36 -7.24 4.35 6.87
C THR A 36 -5.97 4.10 6.08
N ILE A 37 -5.75 4.86 5.04
CA ILE A 37 -4.56 4.74 4.20
C ILE A 37 -3.69 5.97 4.33
N ARG A 38 -2.42 5.85 3.94
CA ARG A 38 -1.45 6.93 4.04
C ARG A 38 -0.53 6.99 2.84
N THR A 39 0.15 8.13 2.69
CA THR A 39 1.21 8.28 1.69
C THR A 39 2.54 7.76 2.25
N ILE A 40 3.46 7.43 1.37
CA ILE A 40 4.82 7.05 1.72
C ILE A 40 5.79 7.88 0.88
N THR A 41 7.03 7.99 1.37
CA THR A 41 8.08 8.69 0.62
C THR A 41 8.61 7.83 -0.52
N GLN A 42 9.30 8.45 -1.46
CA GLN A 42 9.97 7.71 -2.54
C GLN A 42 11.04 6.78 -1.97
N GLU A 43 11.72 7.19 -0.91
CA GLU A 43 12.70 6.33 -0.25
C GLU A 43 12.06 5.03 0.24
N ARG A 44 10.89 5.12 0.87
CA ARG A 44 10.16 3.93 1.34
C ARG A 44 9.71 3.08 0.15
N ASN A 45 9.20 3.73 -0.90
CA ASN A 45 8.76 3.02 -2.10
C ASN A 45 9.91 2.25 -2.73
N ASN A 46 11.10 2.85 -2.81
CA ASN A 46 12.28 2.18 -3.33
C ASN A 46 12.63 0.92 -2.53
N LYS A 47 12.50 0.98 -1.21
CA LYS A 47 12.74 -0.19 -0.36
C LYS A 47 11.76 -1.31 -0.64
N LEU A 48 10.50 -0.97 -0.86
CA LEU A 48 9.47 -1.96 -1.19
C LEU A 48 9.75 -2.60 -2.55
N MET A 49 10.15 -1.81 -3.53
CA MET A 49 10.50 -2.32 -4.85
C MET A 49 11.70 -3.25 -4.78
N LYS A 50 12.72 -2.86 -4.05
CA LYS A 50 13.94 -3.63 -3.90
C LYS A 50 13.68 -4.96 -3.19
N ALA A 51 12.82 -4.95 -2.17
CA ALA A 51 12.46 -6.15 -1.44
C ALA A 51 11.71 -7.17 -2.32
N ASN A 52 11.12 -6.71 -3.41
CA ASN A 52 10.36 -7.56 -4.34
C ASN A 52 11.06 -7.74 -5.69
N THR A 53 12.37 -7.47 -5.73
CA THR A 53 13.20 -7.70 -6.90
C THR A 53 14.28 -8.70 -6.54
N ARG A 54 14.46 -9.70 -7.40
CA ARG A 54 15.51 -10.71 -7.20
C ARG A 54 16.34 -10.87 -8.46
N SER A 55 17.58 -11.29 -8.28
CA SER A 55 18.50 -11.54 -9.37
C SER A 55 18.52 -13.01 -9.73
N LYS A 56 18.60 -13.31 -11.02
CA LYS A 56 18.70 -14.66 -11.52
C LYS A 56 19.71 -14.66 -12.65
N VAL A 57 20.51 -15.73 -12.73
CA VAL A 57 21.44 -15.91 -13.83
C VAL A 57 20.79 -16.76 -14.91
N VAL A 58 20.70 -16.20 -16.13
CA VAL A 58 20.12 -16.89 -17.29
C VAL A 58 21.15 -16.79 -18.42
N ASN A 59 21.61 -17.93 -18.92
CA ASN A 59 22.59 -18.01 -20.01
C ASN A 59 23.85 -17.18 -19.72
N GLY A 60 24.33 -17.23 -18.47
CA GLY A 60 25.53 -16.51 -18.05
C GLY A 60 25.33 -15.03 -17.81
N GLN A 61 24.12 -14.52 -17.99
CA GLN A 61 23.81 -13.10 -17.76
C GLN A 61 22.93 -12.93 -16.53
N ARG A 62 23.16 -11.85 -15.80
CA ARG A 62 22.38 -11.51 -14.64
C ARG A 62 21.11 -10.78 -15.08
N VAL A 63 19.98 -11.33 -14.71
CA VAL A 63 18.67 -10.75 -15.01
C VAL A 63 17.96 -10.44 -13.71
N GLU A 64 17.33 -9.27 -13.64
CA GLU A 64 16.53 -8.90 -12.48
C GLU A 64 15.07 -9.17 -12.74
N LEU A 65 14.42 -9.82 -11.77
CA LEU A 65 13.01 -10.18 -11.84
C LEU A 65 12.24 -9.42 -10.78
N PHE A 66 11.29 -8.61 -11.20
CA PHE A 66 10.43 -7.86 -10.31
C PHE A 66 9.13 -8.64 -10.05
N ASP A 67 8.83 -8.84 -8.76
CA ASP A 67 7.59 -9.48 -8.34
C ASP A 67 6.52 -8.42 -8.13
N ASN A 68 5.70 -8.20 -9.15
CA ASN A 68 4.67 -7.17 -9.12
C ASN A 68 3.60 -7.47 -8.06
N ALA A 69 3.19 -8.73 -7.92
CA ALA A 69 2.20 -9.11 -6.93
C ALA A 69 2.72 -8.90 -5.51
N GLY A 70 3.97 -9.31 -5.26
CA GLY A 70 4.61 -9.10 -3.96
C GLY A 70 4.77 -7.62 -3.64
N TYR A 71 5.12 -6.80 -4.62
CA TYR A 71 5.23 -5.36 -4.44
C TYR A 71 3.87 -4.74 -4.08
N THR A 72 2.80 -5.14 -4.78
CA THR A 72 1.46 -4.63 -4.50
C THR A 72 1.05 -4.97 -3.07
N ASN A 73 1.28 -6.20 -2.63
CA ASN A 73 1.00 -6.58 -1.24
C ASN A 73 1.81 -5.76 -0.25
N SER A 74 3.09 -5.56 -0.53
CA SER A 74 3.96 -4.74 0.33
C SER A 74 3.49 -3.30 0.41
N LEU A 75 3.05 -2.75 -0.71
CA LEU A 75 2.53 -1.39 -0.79
C LEU A 75 1.25 -1.25 0.03
N ILE A 76 0.34 -2.21 -0.10
CA ILE A 76 -0.90 -2.23 0.68
C ILE A 76 -0.60 -2.22 2.18
N ILE A 77 0.32 -3.08 2.61
CA ILE A 77 0.68 -3.16 4.04
C ILE A 77 1.32 -1.87 4.52
N ALA A 78 2.25 -1.32 3.75
CA ALA A 78 2.95 -0.09 4.12
C ALA A 78 2.02 1.11 4.18
N CYS A 79 1.01 1.17 3.31
CA CYS A 79 0.13 2.32 3.16
C CYS A 79 -1.20 2.17 3.89
N THR A 80 -1.47 1.06 4.55
CA THR A 80 -2.70 0.87 5.32
C THR A 80 -2.39 0.99 6.81
N VAL A 81 -2.94 2.03 7.43
CA VAL A 81 -2.77 2.26 8.87
C VAL A 81 -3.77 1.41 9.64
N GLN A 82 -5.02 1.38 9.18
CA GLN A 82 -6.11 0.59 9.75
C GLN A 82 -6.80 -0.18 8.63
N PRO A 83 -6.90 -1.51 8.72
CA PRO A 83 -6.33 -2.37 9.76
C PRO A 83 -4.81 -2.48 9.64
N ASP A 84 -4.17 -2.87 10.74
CA ASP A 84 -2.74 -3.17 10.73
C ASP A 84 -2.55 -4.62 10.29
N PHE A 85 -2.16 -4.80 9.04
CA PHE A 85 -2.00 -6.14 8.46
C PHE A 85 -0.83 -6.91 9.08
N GLU A 86 0.07 -6.22 9.79
CA GLU A 86 1.20 -6.87 10.45
C GLU A 86 0.89 -7.31 11.88
N ASP A 87 -0.31 -7.04 12.35
CA ASP A 87 -0.76 -7.44 13.68
C ASP A 87 -0.80 -8.97 13.78
N GLU A 88 -0.26 -9.50 14.87
CA GLU A 88 -0.19 -10.94 15.08
C GLU A 88 -1.57 -11.61 15.09
N GLU A 89 -2.55 -10.96 15.67
CA GLU A 89 -3.91 -11.51 15.72
C GLU A 89 -4.52 -11.58 14.34
N MET A 90 -4.22 -10.60 13.49
CA MET A 90 -4.66 -10.61 12.10
C MET A 90 -4.03 -11.78 11.35
N CYS A 91 -2.74 -11.99 11.52
CA CYS A 91 -2.05 -13.11 10.90
C CYS A 91 -2.61 -14.45 11.32
N LYS A 92 -2.88 -14.62 12.61
CA LYS A 92 -3.46 -15.84 13.16
C LYS A 92 -4.88 -16.06 12.65
N ALA A 93 -5.68 -15.00 12.64
CA ALA A 93 -7.08 -15.09 12.22
C ALA A 93 -7.22 -15.56 10.78
N TYR A 94 -6.31 -15.16 9.91
CA TYR A 94 -6.34 -15.52 8.49
C TYR A 94 -5.35 -16.64 8.13
N GLY A 95 -4.74 -17.26 9.13
CA GLY A 95 -3.85 -18.42 8.92
C GLY A 95 -2.60 -18.08 8.15
N CYS A 96 -2.04 -16.90 8.36
CA CYS A 96 -0.85 -16.44 7.65
C CYS A 96 0.37 -16.47 8.56
N VAL A 97 1.48 -17.02 8.03
CA VAL A 97 2.79 -16.91 8.69
C VAL A 97 3.42 -15.57 8.33
N ASP A 98 3.26 -15.16 7.07
CA ASP A 98 3.82 -13.92 6.54
C ASP A 98 2.71 -12.87 6.46
N PRO A 99 2.87 -11.69 7.10
CA PRO A 99 1.88 -10.61 7.01
C PRO A 99 1.52 -10.20 5.59
N LYS A 100 2.43 -10.37 4.64
CA LYS A 100 2.18 -10.05 3.23
C LYS A 100 1.02 -10.82 2.64
N SER A 101 0.70 -11.98 3.20
CA SER A 101 -0.39 -12.82 2.70
C SER A 101 -1.75 -12.42 3.26
N VAL A 102 -1.80 -11.60 4.30
CA VAL A 102 -3.07 -11.25 4.95
C VAL A 102 -4.04 -10.54 4.02
N PRO A 103 -3.62 -9.50 3.27
CA PRO A 103 -4.58 -8.81 2.39
C PRO A 103 -5.24 -9.74 1.38
N GLU A 104 -4.51 -10.68 0.80
CA GLU A 104 -5.05 -11.60 -0.19
C GLU A 104 -6.04 -12.58 0.42
N LYS A 105 -5.81 -13.00 1.66
CA LYS A 105 -6.71 -13.94 2.33
C LYS A 105 -7.92 -13.27 2.95
N MET A 106 -7.76 -12.05 3.42
CA MET A 106 -8.81 -11.31 4.10
C MET A 106 -9.81 -10.69 3.13
N LEU A 107 -9.33 -10.14 2.03
CA LEU A 107 -10.13 -9.35 1.10
C LEU A 107 -10.60 -10.16 -0.10
N TYR A 108 -11.83 -9.89 -0.55
CA TYR A 108 -12.29 -10.39 -1.83
C TYR A 108 -11.58 -9.65 -2.95
N GLY A 109 -11.58 -10.23 -4.14
CA GLY A 109 -10.84 -9.65 -5.27
C GLY A 109 -11.17 -8.20 -5.55
N GLY A 110 -12.45 -7.84 -5.54
CA GLY A 110 -12.88 -6.46 -5.76
C GLY A 110 -12.46 -5.53 -4.65
N GLU A 111 -12.50 -6.00 -3.41
CA GLU A 111 -12.06 -5.22 -2.25
C GLU A 111 -10.56 -4.97 -2.30
N TYR A 112 -9.80 -6.01 -2.63
CA TYR A 112 -8.35 -5.91 -2.77
C TYR A 112 -7.97 -4.90 -3.87
N SER A 113 -8.61 -5.02 -5.03
CA SER A 113 -8.35 -4.11 -6.14
C SER A 113 -8.70 -2.67 -5.80
N THR A 114 -9.82 -2.47 -5.11
CA THR A 114 -10.24 -1.13 -4.70
C THR A 114 -9.25 -0.51 -3.73
N LEU A 115 -8.81 -1.29 -2.74
CA LEU A 115 -7.83 -0.81 -1.77
C LEU A 115 -6.51 -0.45 -2.45
N ALA A 116 -6.01 -1.33 -3.31
CA ALA A 116 -4.77 -1.08 -4.04
C ALA A 116 -4.88 0.18 -4.88
N GLN A 117 -6.00 0.36 -5.59
CA GLN A 117 -6.20 1.51 -6.45
C GLN A 117 -6.31 2.81 -5.65
N GLU A 118 -7.03 2.79 -4.55
CA GLU A 118 -7.14 3.96 -3.68
C GLU A 118 -5.76 4.37 -3.14
N ILE A 119 -4.95 3.41 -2.75
CA ILE A 119 -3.59 3.68 -2.29
C ILE A 119 -2.74 4.30 -3.40
N LEU A 120 -2.81 3.73 -4.61
CA LEU A 120 -2.05 4.25 -5.74
C LEU A 120 -2.45 5.68 -6.09
N GLN A 121 -3.74 5.96 -6.13
CA GLN A 121 -4.25 7.29 -6.41
C GLN A 121 -3.85 8.28 -5.32
N PHE A 122 -3.99 7.89 -4.07
CA PHE A 122 -3.66 8.76 -2.94
C PHE A 122 -2.17 9.11 -2.90
N ASN A 123 -1.33 8.17 -3.31
CA ASN A 123 0.12 8.39 -3.39
C ASN A 123 0.55 9.06 -4.70
N GLY A 124 -0.38 9.28 -5.62
CA GLY A 124 -0.06 9.91 -6.89
C GLY A 124 0.59 8.99 -7.91
N PHE A 125 0.48 7.68 -7.72
CA PHE A 125 1.05 6.70 -8.65
C PHE A 125 0.09 6.35 -9.79
N ASP A 126 -1.04 7.02 -9.87
CA ASP A 126 -2.05 6.80 -10.90
C ASP A 126 -1.57 7.37 -12.23
N SER A 127 -1.33 6.50 -13.21
CA SER A 127 -0.85 6.91 -14.53
C SER A 127 -1.86 7.77 -15.30
N ASP A 128 -3.16 7.59 -15.06
CA ASP A 128 -4.20 8.39 -15.71
C ASP A 128 -4.11 9.85 -15.32
N ARG A 129 -3.60 10.12 -14.14
CA ARG A 129 -3.41 11.47 -13.64
C ARG A 129 -2.46 12.28 -14.50
N LYS A 130 -1.40 11.64 -15.00
CA LYS A 130 -0.45 12.31 -15.88
C LYS A 130 -1.07 12.73 -17.20
N VAL A 131 -1.92 11.88 -17.73
CA VAL A 131 -2.61 12.18 -18.98
C VAL A 131 -3.53 13.36 -18.81
N ARG A 132 -4.26 13.40 -17.72
CA ARG A 132 -5.20 14.49 -17.45
C ARG A 132 -4.51 15.83 -17.21
N ASP A 133 -3.32 15.81 -16.65
CA ASP A 133 -2.56 17.01 -16.34
C ASP A 133 -1.92 17.65 -17.56
N GLU A 134 -1.92 16.96 -18.67
CA GLU A 134 -1.41 17.46 -19.92
C GLU A 134 -2.54 18.18 -20.70
#